data_393bbf60a098f196dc7c7fbd4c358521
#
_entry.id   393bbf60a098f196dc7c7fbd4c358521
#
_cell.length_a   1.000
_cell.length_b   1.000
_cell.length_c   1.000
_cell.angle_alpha   90.00
_cell.angle_beta   90.00
_cell.angle_gamma   90.00
#
_symmetry.space_group_name_H-M   'P 1'
#
loop_
_entity.id
_entity.type
_entity.pdbx_description
1 polymer ?
#
loop_
_entity_poly.entity_id
_entity_poly.type
_entity_poly.pdbx_seq_one_letter_code
_entity_poly.pdbx_strand_id
1 'polypeptide(L)'
;MAETATFEPGGYRYVRGPFQYSGGAAAEPGFAIERARFSRPVALEEGFKRIEAYLDSIGRPYTSFCACELRSPAPFSEQGFIDFNRVYVGTLERWGIYKGEENPVARSNVCPEIDAPPGPSFHAFSYTVPAENDAPQSFIIAGSGEAPEGHGKYEERIIRLGDTSDDAMREKALYVLGAMEERMTALGVG
;
A
#
# COMPACT_ATOMS: atom_id res chain seq x y z
N MET A 1 3.32 10.24 -16.64
CA MET A 1 2.20 10.26 -15.67
C MET A 1 1.90 8.83 -15.27
N ALA A 2 1.73 8.58 -14.00
CA ALA A 2 1.34 7.27 -13.51
C ALA A 2 -0.06 6.90 -14.05
N GLU A 3 -0.25 5.67 -14.50
CA GLU A 3 -1.52 5.18 -15.03
C GLU A 3 -2.48 4.82 -13.88
N THR A 4 -3.75 5.15 -14.02
CA THR A 4 -4.79 4.82 -13.05
C THR A 4 -5.80 3.83 -13.63
N ALA A 5 -6.45 3.07 -12.76
CA ALA A 5 -7.59 2.22 -13.09
C ALA A 5 -8.64 2.25 -11.97
N THR A 6 -9.88 1.92 -12.30
CA THR A 6 -10.96 1.81 -11.31
C THR A 6 -11.16 0.34 -10.92
N PHE A 7 -11.25 0.10 -9.62
CA PHE A 7 -11.67 -1.17 -9.04
C PHE A 7 -13.11 -1.06 -8.53
N GLU A 8 -14.04 -1.24 -9.46
CA GLU A 8 -15.48 -1.05 -9.20
C GLU A 8 -16.02 -1.86 -8.01
N PRO A 9 -15.64 -3.16 -7.82
CA PRO A 9 -16.14 -3.92 -6.68
C PRO A 9 -15.74 -3.34 -5.32
N GLY A 10 -14.66 -2.55 -5.30
CA GLY A 10 -14.16 -1.88 -4.10
C GLY A 10 -14.63 -0.45 -3.93
N GLY A 11 -15.20 0.17 -4.96
CA GLY A 11 -15.61 1.58 -4.94
C GLY A 11 -14.43 2.56 -4.87
N TYR A 12 -13.29 2.23 -5.50
CA TYR A 12 -12.13 3.11 -5.55
C TYR A 12 -11.35 2.98 -6.86
N ARG A 13 -10.63 4.02 -7.23
CA ARG A 13 -9.60 3.98 -8.27
C ARG A 13 -8.23 3.92 -7.63
N TYR A 14 -7.24 3.44 -8.39
CA TYR A 14 -5.88 3.24 -7.89
C TYR A 14 -4.85 3.59 -8.95
N VAL A 15 -3.63 3.88 -8.51
CA VAL A 15 -2.46 4.05 -9.37
C VAL A 15 -1.87 2.68 -9.65
N ARG A 16 -1.79 2.28 -10.94
CA ARG A 16 -1.16 1.01 -11.32
C ARG A 16 0.28 0.92 -10.82
N GLY A 17 0.64 -0.23 -10.32
CA GLY A 17 1.96 -0.53 -9.76
C GLY A 17 2.38 -1.97 -10.06
N PRO A 18 3.45 -2.44 -9.45
CA PRO A 18 3.87 -3.83 -9.56
C PRO A 18 2.86 -4.77 -8.87
N PHE A 19 2.99 -6.08 -9.07
CA PHE A 19 2.05 -7.06 -8.50
C PHE A 19 1.91 -6.97 -6.96
N GLN A 20 2.89 -6.42 -6.28
CA GLN A 20 2.93 -6.37 -4.81
C GLN A 20 1.96 -5.34 -4.21
N TYR A 21 1.70 -4.24 -4.90
CA TYR A 21 0.84 -3.14 -4.42
C TYR A 21 0.56 -2.10 -5.51
N SER A 22 -0.46 -1.27 -5.30
CA SER A 22 -0.70 -0.07 -6.12
C SER A 22 0.03 1.15 -5.53
N GLY A 23 0.23 2.17 -6.37
CA GLY A 23 0.87 3.43 -5.96
C GLY A 23 -0.01 4.31 -5.05
N GLY A 24 -1.30 4.03 -4.95
CA GLY A 24 -2.26 4.76 -4.13
C GLY A 24 -3.68 4.38 -4.50
N ALA A 25 -4.64 4.72 -3.64
CA ALA A 25 -6.06 4.52 -3.85
C ALA A 25 -6.85 5.79 -3.50
N ALA A 26 -7.89 6.11 -4.25
CA ALA A 26 -8.82 7.19 -3.97
C ALA A 26 -10.26 6.71 -4.11
N ALA A 27 -11.12 7.13 -3.19
CA ALA A 27 -12.53 6.76 -3.24
C ALA A 27 -13.20 7.29 -4.52
N GLU A 28 -14.07 6.48 -5.11
CA GLU A 28 -14.97 6.91 -6.17
C GLU A 28 -16.17 7.67 -5.59
N PRO A 29 -16.87 8.49 -6.40
CA PRO A 29 -18.11 9.14 -5.96
C PRO A 29 -19.10 8.15 -5.34
N GLY A 30 -19.71 8.50 -4.21
CA GLY A 30 -20.57 7.61 -3.43
C GLY A 30 -19.83 6.75 -2.40
N PHE A 31 -18.50 6.92 -2.30
CA PHE A 31 -17.67 6.25 -1.32
C PHE A 31 -16.73 7.21 -0.59
N ALA A 32 -16.30 6.81 0.60
CA ALA A 32 -15.20 7.41 1.35
C ALA A 32 -14.26 6.30 1.83
N ILE A 33 -13.00 6.64 2.10
CA ILE A 33 -12.03 5.71 2.69
C ILE A 33 -11.97 5.95 4.19
N GLU A 34 -12.18 4.90 4.94
CA GLU A 34 -11.93 4.84 6.37
C GLU A 34 -10.65 4.06 6.69
N ARG A 35 -10.03 4.40 7.82
CA ARG A 35 -8.81 3.76 8.31
C ARG A 35 -9.02 3.18 9.69
N ALA A 36 -8.75 1.88 9.85
CA ALA A 36 -8.73 1.18 11.12
C ALA A 36 -7.29 0.82 11.51
N ARG A 37 -6.91 1.11 12.75
CA ARG A 37 -5.59 0.81 13.29
C ARG A 37 -5.68 -0.25 14.38
N PHE A 38 -4.84 -1.27 14.31
CA PHE A 38 -4.67 -2.23 15.40
C PHE A 38 -4.02 -1.55 16.61
N SER A 39 -4.44 -1.91 17.80
CA SER A 39 -3.85 -1.38 19.05
C SER A 39 -2.37 -1.77 19.21
N ARG A 40 -1.95 -2.85 18.57
CA ARG A 40 -0.57 -3.35 18.46
C ARG A 40 -0.41 -4.07 17.11
N PRO A 41 0.82 -4.18 16.58
CA PRO A 41 1.06 -4.95 15.36
C PRO A 41 0.54 -6.39 15.47
N VAL A 42 -0.08 -6.89 14.41
CA VAL A 42 -0.67 -8.24 14.33
C VAL A 42 -0.03 -8.98 13.18
N ALA A 43 0.46 -10.19 13.42
CA ALA A 43 1.08 -11.03 12.40
C ALA A 43 0.18 -11.18 11.16
N LEU A 44 0.78 -11.30 9.97
CA LEU A 44 0.07 -11.15 8.70
C LEU A 44 -1.17 -12.04 8.59
N GLU A 45 -1.06 -13.33 8.86
CA GLU A 45 -2.17 -14.27 8.75
C GLU A 45 -3.32 -13.95 9.72
N GLU A 46 -2.98 -13.68 10.97
CA GLU A 46 -3.97 -13.30 12.00
C GLU A 46 -4.59 -11.93 11.69
N GLY A 47 -3.79 -11.01 11.13
CA GLY A 47 -4.27 -9.69 10.72
C GLY A 47 -5.33 -9.79 9.63
N PHE A 48 -5.13 -10.64 8.61
CA PHE A 48 -6.15 -10.87 7.60
C PHE A 48 -7.46 -11.44 8.19
N LYS A 49 -7.38 -12.42 9.09
CA LYS A 49 -8.58 -12.96 9.78
C LYS A 49 -9.34 -11.88 10.57
N ARG A 50 -8.61 -10.98 11.22
CA ARG A 50 -9.23 -9.87 11.97
C ARG A 50 -9.84 -8.82 11.05
N ILE A 51 -9.23 -8.56 9.89
CA ILE A 51 -9.78 -7.67 8.87
C ILE A 51 -11.07 -8.27 8.31
N GLU A 52 -11.10 -9.57 7.98
CA GLU A 52 -12.31 -10.27 7.55
C GLU A 52 -13.42 -10.12 8.59
N ALA A 53 -13.15 -10.48 9.85
CA ALA A 53 -14.14 -10.37 10.94
C ALA A 53 -14.61 -8.92 11.15
N TYR A 54 -13.73 -7.94 11.00
CA TYR A 54 -14.11 -6.54 11.11
C TYR A 54 -15.01 -6.10 9.97
N LEU A 55 -14.65 -6.39 8.71
CA LEU A 55 -15.45 -6.03 7.54
C LEU A 55 -16.82 -6.70 7.58
N ASP A 56 -16.88 -7.98 7.97
CA ASP A 56 -18.14 -8.69 8.19
C ASP A 56 -19.02 -8.00 9.25
N SER A 57 -18.42 -7.55 10.37
CA SER A 57 -19.14 -6.90 11.47
C SER A 57 -19.79 -5.58 11.08
N ILE A 58 -19.24 -4.89 10.07
CA ILE A 58 -19.76 -3.62 9.54
C ILE A 58 -20.50 -3.79 8.21
N GLY A 59 -20.69 -5.03 7.74
CA GLY A 59 -21.40 -5.35 6.50
C GLY A 59 -20.70 -4.87 5.23
N ARG A 60 -19.36 -4.80 5.25
CA ARG A 60 -18.58 -4.42 4.06
C ARG A 60 -17.99 -5.65 3.36
N PRO A 61 -18.02 -5.70 2.01
CA PRO A 61 -17.36 -6.78 1.27
C PRO A 61 -15.84 -6.68 1.43
N TYR A 62 -15.14 -7.80 1.33
CA TYR A 62 -13.66 -7.83 1.39
C TYR A 62 -13.03 -7.02 0.25
N THR A 63 -13.70 -6.88 -0.87
CA THR A 63 -13.28 -6.01 -1.99
C THR A 63 -13.20 -4.53 -1.62
N SER A 64 -13.82 -4.09 -0.50
CA SER A 64 -13.66 -2.72 0.00
C SER A 64 -12.27 -2.40 0.56
N PHE A 65 -11.45 -3.43 0.86
CA PHE A 65 -10.08 -3.26 1.33
C PHE A 65 -9.21 -2.60 0.25
N CYS A 66 -8.79 -1.36 0.49
CA CYS A 66 -8.11 -0.53 -0.51
C CYS A 66 -6.66 -0.16 -0.16
N ALA A 67 -6.28 -0.27 1.12
CA ALA A 67 -4.90 -0.02 1.52
C ALA A 67 -4.52 -0.72 2.83
N CYS A 68 -3.21 -0.89 3.06
CA CYS A 68 -2.70 -1.33 4.35
C CYS A 68 -1.33 -0.74 4.70
N GLU A 69 -1.07 -0.73 5.99
CA GLU A 69 0.20 -0.33 6.58
C GLU A 69 0.82 -1.53 7.27
N LEU A 70 1.94 -1.99 6.74
CA LEU A 70 2.70 -3.09 7.32
C LEU A 70 3.92 -2.59 8.09
N ARG A 71 4.38 -3.42 8.99
CA ARG A 71 5.65 -3.27 9.72
C ARG A 71 6.42 -4.57 9.59
N SER A 72 7.71 -4.46 9.32
CA SER A 72 8.63 -5.61 9.22
C SER A 72 9.79 -5.46 10.18
N PRO A 73 10.37 -6.57 10.68
CA PRO A 73 11.47 -6.51 11.65
C PRO A 73 12.77 -5.97 11.07
N ALA A 74 12.97 -6.16 9.76
CA ALA A 74 14.16 -5.75 9.01
C ALA A 74 13.83 -5.68 7.52
N PRO A 75 14.68 -5.04 6.69
CA PRO A 75 14.59 -5.12 5.24
C PRO A 75 14.66 -6.58 4.75
N PHE A 76 13.87 -6.89 3.73
CA PHE A 76 13.93 -8.19 3.09
C PHE A 76 15.11 -8.29 2.13
N SER A 77 15.62 -9.51 1.92
CA SER A 77 16.34 -9.82 0.69
C SER A 77 15.38 -9.73 -0.50
N GLU A 78 15.91 -9.59 -1.72
CA GLU A 78 15.08 -9.51 -2.94
C GLU A 78 14.15 -10.74 -3.07
N GLN A 79 14.69 -11.96 -2.88
CA GLN A 79 13.89 -13.19 -2.91
C GLN A 79 12.88 -13.23 -1.75
N GLY A 80 13.27 -12.88 -0.54
CA GLY A 80 12.38 -12.86 0.62
C GLY A 80 11.24 -11.86 0.45
N PHE A 81 11.47 -10.75 -0.24
CA PHE A 81 10.42 -9.79 -0.60
C PHE A 81 9.41 -10.38 -1.59
N ILE A 82 9.87 -11.09 -2.61
CA ILE A 82 9.00 -11.78 -3.57
C ILE A 82 8.18 -12.85 -2.85
N ASP A 83 8.80 -13.71 -2.06
CA ASP A 83 8.12 -14.81 -1.35
C ASP A 83 7.07 -14.28 -0.39
N PHE A 84 7.41 -13.26 0.39
CA PHE A 84 6.45 -12.56 1.27
C PHE A 84 5.26 -12.02 0.47
N ASN A 85 5.52 -11.36 -0.65
CA ASN A 85 4.46 -10.77 -1.45
C ASN A 85 3.55 -11.81 -2.10
N ARG A 86 4.06 -12.97 -2.51
CA ARG A 86 3.22 -14.07 -3.02
C ARG A 86 2.24 -14.58 -1.97
N VAL A 87 2.67 -14.70 -0.72
CA VAL A 87 1.78 -15.06 0.40
C VAL A 87 0.73 -13.96 0.64
N TYR A 88 1.16 -12.70 0.63
CA TYR A 88 0.28 -11.55 0.83
C TYR A 88 -0.82 -11.47 -0.25
N VAL A 89 -0.45 -11.51 -1.52
CA VAL A 89 -1.43 -11.40 -2.62
C VAL A 89 -2.35 -12.60 -2.74
N GLY A 90 -1.95 -13.78 -2.24
CA GLY A 90 -2.81 -14.96 -2.21
C GLY A 90 -4.10 -14.77 -1.39
N THR A 91 -4.08 -13.94 -0.36
CA THR A 91 -5.31 -13.54 0.34
C THR A 91 -6.13 -12.55 -0.46
N LEU A 92 -5.50 -11.57 -1.10
CA LEU A 92 -6.19 -10.60 -1.95
C LEU A 92 -6.84 -11.28 -3.16
N GLU A 93 -6.23 -12.34 -3.70
CA GLU A 93 -6.81 -13.16 -4.76
C GLU A 93 -8.08 -13.88 -4.28
N ARG A 94 -8.04 -14.52 -3.10
CA ARG A 94 -9.23 -15.14 -2.49
C ARG A 94 -10.36 -14.13 -2.24
N TRP A 95 -10.04 -12.88 -1.94
CA TRP A 95 -11.01 -11.80 -1.78
C TRP A 95 -11.53 -11.23 -3.09
N GLY A 96 -11.01 -11.68 -4.24
CA GLY A 96 -11.39 -11.17 -5.57
C GLY A 96 -10.80 -9.79 -5.90
N ILE A 97 -9.76 -9.37 -5.17
CA ILE A 97 -9.07 -8.08 -5.35
C ILE A 97 -7.92 -8.23 -6.34
N TYR A 98 -6.95 -9.11 -6.03
CA TYR A 98 -5.79 -9.37 -6.88
C TYR A 98 -6.16 -10.26 -8.07
N LYS A 99 -5.77 -9.86 -9.28
CA LYS A 99 -6.11 -10.61 -10.50
C LYS A 99 -5.11 -10.33 -11.62
N GLY A 100 -4.54 -11.38 -12.19
CA GLY A 100 -3.70 -11.27 -13.37
C GLY A 100 -2.46 -10.39 -13.18
N GLU A 101 -1.76 -10.51 -12.05
CA GLU A 101 -0.60 -9.69 -11.64
C GLU A 101 -0.96 -8.21 -11.37
N GLU A 102 -2.24 -7.86 -11.30
CA GLU A 102 -2.72 -6.53 -10.98
C GLU A 102 -3.22 -6.47 -9.54
N ASN A 103 -2.70 -5.51 -8.78
CA ASN A 103 -3.02 -5.31 -7.37
C ASN A 103 -3.52 -3.88 -7.13
N PRO A 104 -4.82 -3.68 -6.91
CA PRO A 104 -5.38 -2.36 -6.65
C PRO A 104 -5.10 -1.81 -5.24
N VAL A 105 -4.57 -2.63 -4.32
CA VAL A 105 -4.39 -2.23 -2.92
C VAL A 105 -3.11 -1.41 -2.72
N ALA A 106 -3.24 -0.20 -2.18
CA ALA A 106 -2.10 0.61 -1.78
C ALA A 106 -1.45 0.05 -0.51
N ARG A 107 -0.12 0.17 -0.40
CA ARG A 107 0.59 -0.38 0.76
C ARG A 107 1.81 0.44 1.14
N SER A 108 2.00 0.63 2.43
CA SER A 108 3.29 0.97 3.01
C SER A 108 3.82 -0.20 3.84
N ASN A 109 5.14 -0.41 3.83
CA ASN A 109 5.81 -1.35 4.70
C ASN A 109 7.09 -0.70 5.21
N VAL A 110 7.20 -0.51 6.51
CA VAL A 110 8.34 0.12 7.14
C VAL A 110 8.98 -0.80 8.17
N CYS A 111 10.28 -0.62 8.40
CA CYS A 111 11.04 -1.32 9.43
C CYS A 111 11.29 -0.33 10.58
N PRO A 112 10.47 -0.37 11.65
CA PRO A 112 10.66 0.53 12.79
C PRO A 112 12.01 0.28 13.45
N GLU A 113 12.74 1.34 13.75
CA GLU A 113 14.00 1.27 14.52
C GLU A 113 13.74 0.90 15.99
N ILE A 114 12.59 1.33 16.52
CA ILE A 114 12.17 1.08 17.90
C ILE A 114 10.92 0.20 17.87
N ASP A 115 10.86 -0.80 18.75
CA ASP A 115 9.75 -1.74 18.89
C ASP A 115 9.40 -2.47 17.56
N ALA A 116 10.42 -2.91 16.82
CA ALA A 116 10.24 -3.71 15.63
C ALA A 116 9.42 -4.98 15.94
N PRO A 117 8.42 -5.35 15.11
CA PRO A 117 7.65 -6.58 15.33
C PRO A 117 8.53 -7.82 15.12
N PRO A 118 8.17 -8.98 15.70
CA PRO A 118 8.95 -10.22 15.52
C PRO A 118 8.87 -10.81 14.10
N GLY A 119 7.96 -10.32 13.28
CA GLY A 119 7.73 -10.71 11.89
C GLY A 119 6.85 -9.70 11.17
N PRO A 120 6.66 -9.84 9.84
CA PRO A 120 5.79 -8.97 9.07
C PRO A 120 4.38 -8.92 9.67
N SER A 121 3.89 -7.71 9.93
CA SER A 121 2.68 -7.48 10.73
C SER A 121 1.86 -6.33 10.17
N PHE A 122 0.53 -6.41 10.30
CA PHE A 122 -0.36 -5.27 10.08
C PHE A 122 -0.26 -4.27 11.22
N HIS A 123 -0.16 -2.99 10.87
CA HIS A 123 -0.31 -1.85 11.77
C HIS A 123 -1.70 -1.22 11.62
N ALA A 124 -2.13 -1.02 10.38
CA ALA A 124 -3.43 -0.47 10.03
C ALA A 124 -3.87 -0.98 8.66
N PHE A 125 -5.15 -0.80 8.36
CA PHE A 125 -5.72 -1.02 7.03
C PHE A 125 -6.77 0.03 6.73
N SER A 126 -7.12 0.16 5.45
CA SER A 126 -8.15 1.08 4.99
C SER A 126 -9.10 0.38 4.03
N TYR A 127 -10.32 0.82 4.06
CA TYR A 127 -11.43 0.25 3.30
C TYR A 127 -12.42 1.34 2.92
N THR A 128 -13.17 1.10 1.85
CA THR A 128 -14.21 2.03 1.42
C THR A 128 -15.52 1.79 2.18
N VAL A 129 -16.22 2.87 2.45
CA VAL A 129 -17.59 2.88 2.98
C VAL A 129 -18.50 3.71 2.07
N PRO A 130 -19.83 3.44 2.02
CA PRO A 130 -20.77 4.33 1.33
C PRO A 130 -20.70 5.75 1.93
N ALA A 131 -20.77 6.75 1.06
CA ALA A 131 -20.78 8.16 1.43
C ALA A 131 -21.69 8.93 0.47
N GLU A 132 -22.04 10.16 0.82
CA GLU A 132 -22.76 11.06 -0.09
C GLU A 132 -21.86 11.39 -1.29
N ASN A 133 -22.46 11.62 -2.46
CA ASN A 133 -21.71 11.89 -3.70
C ASN A 133 -20.88 13.18 -3.65
N ASP A 134 -21.22 14.11 -2.77
CA ASP A 134 -20.53 15.38 -2.53
C ASP A 134 -19.57 15.34 -1.33
N ALA A 135 -19.39 14.17 -0.73
CA ALA A 135 -18.42 14.01 0.35
C ALA A 135 -17.00 14.37 -0.14
N PRO A 136 -16.17 15.00 0.71
CA PRO A 136 -14.80 15.29 0.36
C PRO A 136 -14.06 14.02 -0.09
N GLN A 137 -13.32 14.12 -1.20
CA GLN A 137 -12.56 13.00 -1.71
C GLN A 137 -11.52 12.54 -0.70
N SER A 138 -11.55 11.26 -0.38
CA SER A 138 -10.57 10.61 0.49
C SER A 138 -9.64 9.72 -0.32
N PHE A 139 -8.35 9.71 0.06
CA PHE A 139 -7.33 8.96 -0.66
C PHE A 139 -6.20 8.50 0.28
N ILE A 140 -5.42 7.55 -0.20
CA ILE A 140 -4.20 7.04 0.44
C ILE A 140 -3.13 6.88 -0.62
N ILE A 141 -1.93 7.35 -0.32
CA ILE A 141 -0.75 7.16 -1.16
C ILE A 141 0.13 6.06 -0.54
N ALA A 142 0.56 5.12 -1.36
CA ALA A 142 1.52 4.12 -0.96
C ALA A 142 2.88 4.77 -0.63
N GLY A 143 3.62 4.19 0.29
CA GLY A 143 4.99 4.60 0.55
C GLY A 143 5.90 4.41 -0.67
N SER A 144 6.99 5.14 -0.71
CA SER A 144 8.03 5.00 -1.73
C SER A 144 9.39 4.84 -1.05
N GLY A 145 10.29 4.10 -1.67
CA GLY A 145 11.71 4.06 -1.32
C GLY A 145 12.55 4.90 -2.30
N GLU A 146 13.83 5.04 -2.01
CA GLU A 146 14.78 5.81 -2.82
C GLU A 146 15.29 5.07 -4.07
N ALA A 147 14.54 4.09 -4.55
CA ALA A 147 14.84 3.35 -5.77
C ALA A 147 13.72 3.53 -6.80
N PRO A 148 13.98 4.16 -7.96
CA PRO A 148 13.01 4.22 -9.04
C PRO A 148 12.45 2.84 -9.39
N GLU A 149 11.16 2.76 -9.68
CA GLU A 149 10.55 1.55 -10.21
C GLU A 149 11.11 1.25 -11.62
N GLY A 150 11.25 -0.02 -11.99
CA GLY A 150 11.78 -0.38 -13.30
C GLY A 150 12.42 -1.76 -13.34
N HIS A 151 13.05 -2.05 -14.47
CA HIS A 151 13.77 -3.31 -14.73
C HIS A 151 15.21 -3.27 -14.18
N GLY A 152 15.81 -4.43 -14.00
CA GLY A 152 17.16 -4.60 -13.45
C GLY A 152 17.16 -4.86 -11.94
N LYS A 153 18.34 -5.03 -11.37
CA LYS A 153 18.50 -5.29 -9.94
C LYS A 153 18.10 -4.07 -9.11
N TYR A 154 17.45 -4.31 -8.00
CA TYR A 154 17.01 -3.26 -7.10
C TYR A 154 18.17 -2.36 -6.64
N GLU A 155 19.31 -2.96 -6.26
CA GLU A 155 20.49 -2.26 -5.80
C GLU A 155 21.05 -1.27 -6.82
N GLU A 156 20.98 -1.61 -8.13
CA GLU A 156 21.48 -0.75 -9.21
C GLU A 156 20.64 0.52 -9.42
N ARG A 157 19.42 0.53 -8.88
CA ARG A 157 18.48 1.65 -8.99
C ARG A 157 18.42 2.53 -7.76
N ILE A 158 19.05 2.11 -6.65
CA ILE A 158 19.07 2.91 -5.43
C ILE A 158 19.87 4.20 -5.66
N ILE A 159 19.21 5.33 -5.46
CA ILE A 159 19.84 6.65 -5.57
C ILE A 159 20.98 6.73 -4.58
N ARG A 160 22.21 6.96 -5.09
CA ARG A 160 23.44 7.09 -4.28
C ARG A 160 23.57 5.97 -3.23
N LEU A 161 23.53 4.72 -3.72
CA LEU A 161 23.65 3.53 -2.87
C LEU A 161 24.85 3.64 -1.91
N GLY A 162 24.61 3.42 -0.62
CA GLY A 162 25.62 3.45 0.44
C GLY A 162 26.09 4.83 0.87
N ASP A 163 25.67 5.91 0.18
CA ASP A 163 25.99 7.28 0.59
C ASP A 163 24.92 7.79 1.58
N THR A 164 25.37 8.14 2.79
CA THR A 164 24.54 8.67 3.88
C THR A 164 24.89 10.13 4.22
N SER A 165 25.62 10.82 3.34
CA SER A 165 25.86 12.27 3.50
C SER A 165 24.55 13.07 3.47
N ASP A 166 24.54 14.26 4.05
CA ASP A 166 23.37 15.13 4.07
C ASP A 166 22.82 15.42 2.68
N ASP A 167 23.70 15.63 1.70
CA ASP A 167 23.32 15.85 0.31
C ASP A 167 22.65 14.61 -0.31
N ALA A 168 23.22 13.41 -0.05
CA ALA A 168 22.64 12.17 -0.54
C ALA A 168 21.26 11.90 0.10
N MET A 169 21.13 12.09 1.39
CA MET A 169 19.85 11.92 2.09
C MET A 169 18.80 12.92 1.62
N ARG A 170 19.20 14.15 1.31
CA ARG A 170 18.31 15.15 0.71
C ARG A 170 17.84 14.72 -0.69
N GLU A 171 18.74 14.23 -1.54
CA GLU A 171 18.41 13.77 -2.89
C GLU A 171 17.44 12.58 -2.85
N LYS A 172 17.69 11.59 -1.98
CA LYS A 172 16.78 10.46 -1.75
C LYS A 172 15.39 10.93 -1.29
N ALA A 173 15.33 11.85 -0.34
CA ALA A 173 14.06 12.38 0.18
C ALA A 173 13.28 13.15 -0.90
N LEU A 174 13.94 13.98 -1.71
CA LEU A 174 13.31 14.72 -2.81
C LEU A 174 12.73 13.77 -3.85
N TYR A 175 13.44 12.69 -4.18
CA TYR A 175 12.92 11.67 -5.09
C TYR A 175 11.66 11.00 -4.53
N VAL A 176 11.70 10.56 -3.27
CA VAL A 176 10.56 9.89 -2.61
C VAL A 176 9.32 10.81 -2.58
N LEU A 177 9.50 12.06 -2.19
CA LEU A 177 8.41 13.05 -2.15
C LEU A 177 7.84 13.30 -3.55
N GLY A 178 8.69 13.51 -4.56
CA GLY A 178 8.25 13.68 -5.94
C GLY A 178 7.46 12.48 -6.47
N ALA A 179 7.89 11.26 -6.18
CA ALA A 179 7.15 10.06 -6.56
C ALA A 179 5.76 9.98 -5.90
N MET A 180 5.63 10.44 -4.65
CA MET A 180 4.33 10.49 -3.95
C MET A 180 3.44 11.60 -4.51
N GLU A 181 3.98 12.77 -4.84
CA GLU A 181 3.26 13.88 -5.48
C GLU A 181 2.73 13.50 -6.88
N GLU A 182 3.53 12.77 -7.67
CA GLU A 182 3.08 12.24 -8.96
C GLU A 182 1.88 11.28 -8.80
N ARG A 183 1.87 10.43 -7.78
CA ARG A 183 0.75 9.54 -7.48
C ARG A 183 -0.50 10.30 -7.06
N MET A 184 -0.35 11.35 -6.23
CA MET A 184 -1.46 12.24 -5.87
C MET A 184 -2.05 12.90 -7.11
N THR A 185 -1.21 13.48 -7.96
CA THR A 185 -1.63 14.11 -9.21
C THR A 185 -2.37 13.12 -10.12
N ALA A 186 -1.86 11.88 -10.25
CA ALA A 186 -2.51 10.84 -11.06
C ALA A 186 -3.91 10.47 -10.53
N LEU A 187 -4.11 10.46 -9.21
CA LEU A 187 -5.42 10.25 -8.58
C LEU A 187 -6.34 11.46 -8.66
N GLY A 188 -5.87 12.61 -9.15
CA GLY A 188 -6.63 13.85 -9.18
C GLY A 188 -6.88 14.43 -7.78
N VAL A 189 -5.94 14.19 -6.85
CA VAL A 189 -5.97 14.69 -5.47
C VAL A 189 -4.72 15.52 -5.23
N GLY A 190 -4.87 16.78 -4.79
CA GLY A 190 -3.76 17.70 -4.57
C GLY A 190 -4.14 19.14 -4.84
#